data_0a0d01576c2f0ec4824de0f9c01ce679
#
_entry.id   0a0d01576c2f0ec4824de0f9c01ce679
#
_cell.length_a   1.000
_cell.length_b   1.000
_cell.length_c   1.000
_cell.angle_alpha   90.00
_cell.angle_beta   90.00
_cell.angle_gamma   90.00
#
_symmetry.space_group_name_H-M   'P 1'
#
loop_
_entity.id
_entity.type
_entity.pdbx_description
1 polymer ?
#
loop_
_entity_poly.entity_id
_entity_poly.type
_entity_poly.pdbx_seq_one_letter_code
_entity_poly.pdbx_strand_id
1 'polypeptide(L)'
;MDHYTSIKNVVEHIVDNKLSSRSLDEIAESMQMSPGHLQKLFTKWVGISPKQFGRYLSLEYAKELLRQNQNSMQATIHSGLSSGSRLHDLFVDIEAMTPGEYQNQGENLTIRYSTFETRFGSCLVASTDRGVCNILFFEEDGVRDLRARWPKATLIEEAQPSHEQVRNYFANIAPESKIKLHLAGTNFQVKVWEALLSIPEGNISTYGEIAKQLGHPNMSRAVGTAIGDNPVGYIIPCHRVLKSTGEISGYRWGVPRKRVMLAYEAMQRDEA
;
A
#
# COMPACT_ATOMS: atom_id res chain seq x y z
N MET A 1 -23.99 -0.74 -7.92
CA MET A 1 -22.67 -0.11 -8.15
C MET A 1 -21.83 -0.45 -6.93
N ASP A 2 -20.66 -1.02 -7.13
CA ASP A 2 -19.77 -1.38 -6.02
C ASP A 2 -19.37 -0.11 -5.26
N HIS A 3 -19.39 -0.17 -3.93
CA HIS A 3 -19.05 0.97 -3.07
C HIS A 3 -17.65 1.51 -3.36
N TYR A 4 -16.69 0.63 -3.71
CA TYR A 4 -15.34 1.04 -4.08
C TYR A 4 -15.32 1.91 -5.34
N THR A 5 -16.06 1.53 -6.38
CA THR A 5 -16.16 2.29 -7.64
C THR A 5 -16.71 3.69 -7.38
N SER A 6 -17.71 3.81 -6.50
CA SER A 6 -18.27 5.11 -6.10
C SER A 6 -17.23 5.97 -5.38
N ILE A 7 -16.50 5.40 -4.44
CA ILE A 7 -15.44 6.10 -3.69
C ILE A 7 -14.27 6.47 -4.61
N LYS A 8 -13.86 5.57 -5.52
CA LYS A 8 -12.83 5.84 -6.53
C LYS A 8 -13.18 7.09 -7.36
N ASN A 9 -14.41 7.17 -7.86
CA ASN A 9 -14.89 8.32 -8.63
C ASN A 9 -14.84 9.63 -7.83
N VAL A 10 -15.23 9.59 -6.55
CA VAL A 10 -15.13 10.76 -5.65
C VAL A 10 -13.68 11.16 -5.44
N VAL A 11 -12.78 10.21 -5.20
CA VAL A 11 -11.35 10.45 -5.01
C VAL A 11 -10.74 11.08 -6.26
N GLU A 12 -11.03 10.54 -7.45
CA GLU A 12 -10.56 11.09 -8.72
C GLU A 12 -11.08 12.52 -8.90
N HIS A 13 -12.35 12.75 -8.64
CA HIS A 13 -12.95 14.08 -8.77
C HIS A 13 -12.34 15.11 -7.80
N ILE A 14 -12.13 14.76 -6.51
CA ILE A 14 -11.47 15.64 -5.53
C ILE A 14 -10.07 16.04 -6.00
N VAL A 15 -9.38 15.14 -6.67
CA VAL A 15 -8.00 15.36 -7.15
C VAL A 15 -7.95 16.18 -8.42
N ASP A 16 -8.77 15.86 -9.41
CA ASP A 16 -8.72 16.49 -10.75
C ASP A 16 -9.16 17.95 -10.70
N ASN A 17 -10.04 18.30 -9.75
CA ASN A 17 -10.58 19.64 -9.63
C ASN A 17 -9.83 20.55 -8.63
N LYS A 18 -8.64 20.17 -8.17
CA LYS A 18 -7.79 20.97 -7.26
C LYS A 18 -8.58 21.65 -6.13
N LEU A 19 -9.59 20.99 -5.55
CA LEU A 19 -10.41 21.46 -4.41
C LEU A 19 -10.94 22.92 -4.45
N SER A 20 -10.69 23.67 -5.50
CA SER A 20 -10.93 25.11 -5.55
C SER A 20 -12.15 25.53 -6.36
N SER A 21 -12.80 24.65 -7.12
CA SER A 21 -13.84 25.09 -8.05
C SER A 21 -15.13 24.26 -8.11
N ARG A 22 -15.17 23.05 -7.54
CA ARG A 22 -16.42 22.28 -7.52
C ARG A 22 -16.80 21.88 -6.10
N SER A 23 -18.06 22.11 -5.77
CA SER A 23 -18.62 21.78 -4.46
C SER A 23 -18.87 20.29 -4.33
N LEU A 24 -18.95 19.80 -3.10
CA LEU A 24 -19.39 18.42 -2.81
C LEU A 24 -20.76 18.13 -3.46
N ASP A 25 -21.56 19.19 -3.68
CA ASP A 25 -22.87 19.13 -4.28
C ASP A 25 -22.82 18.71 -5.75
N GLU A 26 -21.89 19.26 -6.53
CA GLU A 26 -21.69 18.89 -7.95
C GLU A 26 -21.22 17.44 -8.11
N ILE A 27 -20.37 16.96 -7.18
CA ILE A 27 -19.94 15.55 -7.16
C ILE A 27 -21.13 14.64 -6.86
N ALA A 28 -21.92 15.00 -5.85
CA ALA A 28 -23.10 14.25 -5.46
C ALA A 28 -24.13 14.17 -6.59
N GLU A 29 -24.34 15.28 -7.29
CA GLU A 29 -25.24 15.37 -8.45
C GLU A 29 -24.78 14.45 -9.58
N SER A 30 -23.47 14.45 -9.92
CA SER A 30 -22.92 13.57 -10.95
C SER A 30 -23.08 12.08 -10.63
N MET A 31 -23.19 11.74 -9.35
CA MET A 31 -23.40 10.38 -8.86
C MET A 31 -24.87 10.07 -8.52
N GLN A 32 -25.80 10.97 -8.82
CA GLN A 32 -27.23 10.87 -8.48
C GLN A 32 -27.47 10.62 -6.97
N MET A 33 -26.65 11.25 -6.13
CA MET A 33 -26.71 11.15 -4.66
C MET A 33 -26.95 12.53 -4.04
N SER A 34 -27.53 12.56 -2.83
CA SER A 34 -27.50 13.79 -2.05
C SER A 34 -26.11 14.06 -1.46
N PRO A 35 -25.68 15.32 -1.30
CA PRO A 35 -24.38 15.67 -0.71
C PRO A 35 -24.16 15.04 0.67
N GLY A 36 -25.20 15.01 1.52
CA GLY A 36 -25.13 14.39 2.84
C GLY A 36 -24.97 12.85 2.77
N HIS A 37 -25.58 12.21 1.78
CA HIS A 37 -25.41 10.76 1.57
C HIS A 37 -23.99 10.45 1.08
N LEU A 38 -23.49 11.22 0.12
CA LEU A 38 -22.12 11.09 -0.39
C LEU A 38 -21.10 11.30 0.74
N GLN A 39 -21.26 12.33 1.57
CA GLN A 39 -20.38 12.58 2.70
C GLN A 39 -20.39 11.42 3.70
N LYS A 40 -21.56 10.87 4.06
CA LYS A 40 -21.67 9.73 4.97
C LYS A 40 -21.04 8.47 4.37
N LEU A 41 -21.30 8.18 3.09
CA LEU A 41 -20.73 7.03 2.38
C LEU A 41 -19.20 7.15 2.33
N PHE A 42 -18.68 8.31 1.94
CA PHE A 42 -17.23 8.56 1.87
C PHE A 42 -16.59 8.44 3.25
N THR A 43 -17.16 9.08 4.28
CA THR A 43 -16.63 9.00 5.65
C THR A 43 -16.69 7.58 6.21
N LYS A 44 -17.76 6.84 5.95
CA LYS A 44 -17.85 5.43 6.35
C LYS A 44 -16.78 4.56 5.72
N TRP A 45 -16.41 4.85 4.48
CA TRP A 45 -15.48 4.04 3.70
C TRP A 45 -14.03 4.48 3.88
N VAL A 46 -13.74 5.76 3.82
CA VAL A 46 -12.38 6.33 3.89
C VAL A 46 -11.97 6.65 5.33
N GLY A 47 -12.93 6.78 6.25
CA GLY A 47 -12.71 7.13 7.65
C GLY A 47 -12.76 8.63 7.93
N ILE A 48 -12.59 9.49 6.92
CA ILE A 48 -12.57 10.95 7.04
C ILE A 48 -13.50 11.62 6.04
N SER A 49 -13.81 12.90 6.30
CA SER A 49 -14.64 13.67 5.36
C SER A 49 -13.90 13.96 4.04
N PRO A 50 -14.62 14.19 2.92
CA PRO A 50 -14.01 14.59 1.66
C PRO A 50 -13.09 15.81 1.77
N LYS A 51 -13.44 16.77 2.63
CA LYS A 51 -12.63 17.98 2.87
C LYS A 51 -11.31 17.65 3.57
N GLN A 52 -11.32 16.81 4.60
CA GLN A 52 -10.11 16.33 5.26
C GLN A 52 -9.23 15.50 4.32
N PHE A 53 -9.85 14.63 3.53
CA PHE A 53 -9.18 13.85 2.51
C PHE A 53 -8.38 14.73 1.53
N GLY A 54 -9.01 15.79 1.00
CA GLY A 54 -8.33 16.72 0.13
C GLY A 54 -7.14 17.42 0.79
N ARG A 55 -7.24 17.77 2.09
CA ARG A 55 -6.13 18.35 2.85
C ARG A 55 -4.95 17.38 2.88
N TYR A 56 -5.14 16.11 3.22
CA TYR A 56 -4.08 15.11 3.29
C TYR A 56 -3.44 14.78 1.94
N LEU A 57 -4.17 14.98 0.85
CA LEU A 57 -3.62 14.84 -0.51
C LEU A 57 -2.94 16.10 -1.03
N SER A 58 -2.97 17.19 -0.26
CA SER A 58 -2.33 18.44 -0.70
C SER A 58 -0.82 18.29 -0.82
N LEU A 59 -0.26 18.95 -1.85
CA LEU A 59 1.19 18.97 -2.06
C LEU A 59 1.94 19.58 -0.86
N GLU A 60 1.33 20.56 -0.19
CA GLU A 60 1.93 21.21 0.99
C GLU A 60 2.02 20.27 2.18
N TYR A 61 0.99 19.46 2.43
CA TYR A 61 1.03 18.43 3.47
C TYR A 61 2.11 17.38 3.18
N ALA A 62 2.19 16.90 1.91
CA ALA A 62 3.24 15.96 1.51
C ALA A 62 4.65 16.54 1.69
N LYS A 63 4.87 17.79 1.31
CA LYS A 63 6.16 18.47 1.53
C LYS A 63 6.51 18.61 3.01
N GLU A 64 5.53 18.90 3.86
CA GLU A 64 5.75 18.98 5.30
C GLU A 64 6.16 17.63 5.89
N LEU A 65 5.47 16.54 5.52
CA LEU A 65 5.85 15.19 5.93
C LEU A 65 7.26 14.81 5.47
N LEU A 66 7.64 15.17 4.24
CA LEU A 66 9.00 14.91 3.73
C LEU A 66 10.04 15.66 4.55
N ARG A 67 9.81 16.94 4.90
CA ARG A 67 10.73 17.72 5.75
C ARG A 67 10.87 17.10 7.14
N GLN A 68 9.76 16.71 7.77
CA GLN A 68 9.76 16.08 9.09
C GLN A 68 10.50 14.75 9.08
N ASN A 69 10.29 13.93 8.05
CA ASN A 69 10.92 12.62 7.90
C ASN A 69 12.45 12.75 7.69
N GLN A 70 12.88 13.72 6.87
CA GLN A 70 14.31 14.02 6.70
C GLN A 70 14.98 14.41 8.01
N ASN A 71 14.34 15.25 8.82
CA ASN A 71 14.86 15.65 10.12
C ASN A 71 14.93 14.48 11.12
N SER A 72 13.90 13.64 11.17
CA SER A 72 13.86 12.45 12.04
C SER A 72 14.86 11.39 11.61
N MET A 73 15.04 11.19 10.30
CA MET A 73 15.99 10.22 9.75
C MET A 73 17.45 10.65 9.97
N GLN A 74 17.76 11.95 9.84
CA GLN A 74 19.07 12.50 10.17
C GLN A 74 19.36 12.37 11.69
N ALA A 75 18.39 12.65 12.55
CA ALA A 75 18.53 12.47 13.98
C ALA A 75 18.76 10.99 14.37
N THR A 76 18.07 10.05 13.71
CA THR A 76 18.22 8.60 13.93
C THR A 76 19.59 8.11 13.49
N ILE A 77 20.11 8.58 12.35
CA ILE A 77 21.46 8.24 11.86
C ILE A 77 22.53 8.77 12.85
N HIS A 78 22.35 9.95 13.43
CA HIS A 78 23.30 10.55 14.39
C HIS A 78 23.22 9.92 15.79
N SER A 79 22.07 9.37 16.18
CA SER A 79 21.89 8.77 17.51
C SER A 79 22.23 7.29 17.60
N GLY A 80 22.54 6.65 16.47
CA GLY A 80 22.81 5.20 16.42
C GLY A 80 21.62 4.32 16.83
N LEU A 81 20.43 4.90 16.95
CA LEU A 81 19.22 4.21 17.36
C LEU A 81 18.34 3.91 16.12
N SER A 82 18.25 2.65 15.76
CA SER A 82 17.29 2.13 14.77
C SER A 82 15.85 2.17 15.30
N SER A 83 15.30 3.35 15.58
CA SER A 83 14.04 3.47 16.34
C SER A 83 12.75 3.63 15.52
N GLY A 84 12.83 3.78 14.20
CA GLY A 84 11.63 3.80 13.34
C GLY A 84 11.15 2.42 12.89
N SER A 85 12.04 1.43 12.88
CA SER A 85 11.83 0.08 12.38
C SER A 85 11.02 -0.83 13.32
N ARG A 86 10.97 -0.53 14.61
CA ARG A 86 10.48 -1.48 15.62
C ARG A 86 9.00 -1.87 15.53
N LEU A 87 8.14 -1.04 14.99
CA LEU A 87 6.72 -1.40 14.85
C LEU A 87 6.50 -2.38 13.70
N HIS A 88 7.15 -2.20 12.56
CA HIS A 88 7.06 -3.13 11.43
C HIS A 88 7.86 -4.44 11.67
N ASP A 89 9.02 -4.36 12.28
CA ASP A 89 9.81 -5.55 12.66
C ASP A 89 9.07 -6.45 13.67
N LEU A 90 8.08 -5.90 14.37
CA LEU A 90 7.23 -6.67 15.28
C LEU A 90 6.17 -7.51 14.56
N PHE A 91 5.73 -7.11 13.35
CA PHE A 91 4.56 -7.70 12.70
C PHE A 91 4.84 -8.46 11.40
N VAL A 92 6.04 -8.30 10.80
CA VAL A 92 6.38 -8.90 9.51
C VAL A 92 7.70 -9.64 9.58
N ASP A 93 7.75 -10.84 9.02
CA ASP A 93 8.96 -11.63 8.80
C ASP A 93 9.05 -12.00 7.33
N ILE A 94 10.21 -11.72 6.69
CA ILE A 94 10.42 -11.92 5.26
C ILE A 94 11.30 -13.12 5.01
N GLU A 95 10.81 -14.05 4.22
CA GLU A 95 11.56 -15.13 3.63
C GLU A 95 11.61 -14.93 2.10
N ALA A 96 12.81 -14.79 1.55
CA ALA A 96 12.98 -14.69 0.10
C ALA A 96 12.92 -16.09 -0.54
N MET A 97 12.22 -16.20 -1.67
CA MET A 97 12.31 -17.39 -2.51
C MET A 97 13.70 -17.53 -3.09
N THR A 98 14.16 -18.77 -3.25
CA THR A 98 15.42 -19.03 -3.93
C THR A 98 15.36 -18.59 -5.41
N PRO A 99 16.49 -18.28 -6.04
CA PRO A 99 16.52 -17.95 -7.46
C PRO A 99 15.89 -19.04 -8.35
N GLY A 100 16.02 -20.31 -7.97
CA GLY A 100 15.40 -21.45 -8.68
C GLY A 100 13.88 -21.43 -8.59
N GLU A 101 13.32 -21.23 -7.39
CA GLU A 101 11.86 -21.12 -7.19
C GLU A 101 11.29 -19.94 -7.99
N TYR A 102 12.00 -18.81 -8.02
CA TYR A 102 11.59 -17.64 -8.79
C TYR A 102 11.64 -17.88 -10.31
N GLN A 103 12.74 -18.48 -10.82
CA GLN A 103 12.93 -18.76 -12.25
C GLN A 103 11.94 -19.81 -12.77
N ASN A 104 11.56 -20.77 -11.95
CA ASN A 104 10.62 -21.83 -12.33
C ASN A 104 9.15 -21.37 -12.35
N GLN A 105 8.87 -20.07 -12.13
CA GLN A 105 7.52 -19.49 -12.29
C GLN A 105 6.45 -20.18 -11.43
N GLY A 106 6.84 -20.70 -10.27
CA GLY A 106 5.95 -21.39 -9.35
C GLY A 106 5.76 -22.88 -9.66
N GLU A 107 6.57 -23.48 -10.51
CA GLU A 107 6.55 -24.95 -10.73
C GLU A 107 6.76 -25.68 -9.41
N ASN A 108 5.88 -26.66 -9.13
CA ASN A 108 5.79 -27.39 -7.87
C ASN A 108 5.34 -26.59 -6.65
N LEU A 109 4.95 -25.32 -6.79
CA LEU A 109 4.32 -24.57 -5.71
C LEU A 109 2.80 -24.79 -5.71
N THR A 110 2.27 -25.08 -4.53
CA THR A 110 0.84 -24.96 -4.25
C THR A 110 0.63 -23.60 -3.58
N ILE A 111 -0.20 -22.77 -4.19
CA ILE A 111 -0.56 -21.44 -3.69
C ILE A 111 -2.04 -21.45 -3.34
N ARG A 112 -2.34 -21.28 -2.06
CA ARG A 112 -3.72 -21.14 -1.57
C ARG A 112 -4.08 -19.67 -1.52
N TYR A 113 -5.30 -19.33 -1.92
CA TYR A 113 -5.76 -17.95 -1.93
C TYR A 113 -7.19 -17.83 -1.40
N SER A 114 -7.50 -16.64 -0.91
CA SER A 114 -8.85 -16.22 -0.56
C SER A 114 -9.05 -14.74 -0.88
N THR A 115 -10.30 -14.32 -1.01
CA THR A 115 -10.67 -12.93 -1.29
C THR A 115 -11.52 -12.36 -0.18
N PHE A 116 -11.39 -11.07 0.08
CA PHE A 116 -12.23 -10.33 1.03
C PHE A 116 -12.24 -8.84 0.71
N GLU A 117 -13.27 -8.16 1.23
CA GLU A 117 -13.39 -6.71 1.09
C GLU A 117 -12.56 -5.97 2.14
N THR A 118 -11.90 -4.92 1.71
CA THR A 118 -11.18 -3.98 2.57
C THR A 118 -11.68 -2.56 2.36
N ARG A 119 -11.27 -1.65 3.24
CA ARG A 119 -11.50 -0.21 3.03
C ARG A 119 -10.80 0.35 1.78
N PHE A 120 -9.89 -0.42 1.19
CA PHE A 120 -9.16 -0.07 -0.03
C PHE A 120 -9.67 -0.84 -1.27
N GLY A 121 -10.80 -1.53 -1.17
CA GLY A 121 -11.42 -2.34 -2.22
C GLY A 121 -11.20 -3.82 -2.04
N SER A 122 -11.65 -4.59 -3.04
CA SER A 122 -11.53 -6.05 -3.06
C SER A 122 -10.06 -6.48 -3.06
N CYS A 123 -9.74 -7.41 -2.19
CA CYS A 123 -8.38 -7.88 -1.93
C CYS A 123 -8.31 -9.40 -2.09
N LEU A 124 -7.29 -9.88 -2.78
CA LEU A 124 -6.90 -11.28 -2.85
C LEU A 124 -5.62 -11.47 -2.06
N VAL A 125 -5.62 -12.38 -1.11
CA VAL A 125 -4.43 -12.83 -0.39
C VAL A 125 -4.09 -14.23 -0.82
N ALA A 126 -2.82 -14.48 -1.10
CA ALA A 126 -2.30 -15.77 -1.50
C ALA A 126 -1.08 -16.14 -0.68
N SER A 127 -0.97 -17.41 -0.30
CA SER A 127 0.13 -17.95 0.50
C SER A 127 0.63 -19.30 -0.01
N THR A 128 1.90 -19.55 0.21
CA THR A 128 2.52 -20.87 0.20
C THR A 128 2.54 -21.43 1.62
N ASP A 129 3.08 -22.64 1.81
CA ASP A 129 3.28 -23.22 3.15
C ASP A 129 4.29 -22.41 4.01
N ARG A 130 5.11 -21.53 3.38
CA ARG A 130 6.15 -20.71 4.02
C ARG A 130 5.66 -19.32 4.41
N GLY A 131 4.56 -18.83 3.80
CA GLY A 131 4.00 -17.52 4.13
C GLY A 131 3.21 -16.88 3.01
N VAL A 132 2.72 -15.67 3.26
CA VAL A 132 1.99 -14.86 2.28
C VAL A 132 2.92 -14.45 1.15
N CYS A 133 2.56 -14.77 -0.08
CA CYS A 133 3.36 -14.46 -1.26
C CYS A 133 2.76 -13.36 -2.13
N ASN A 134 1.45 -13.11 -2.01
CA ASN A 134 0.78 -12.03 -2.72
C ASN A 134 -0.35 -11.42 -1.89
N ILE A 135 -0.46 -10.09 -1.97
CA ILE A 135 -1.64 -9.32 -1.60
C ILE A 135 -1.93 -8.41 -2.79
N LEU A 136 -3.04 -8.67 -3.47
CA LEU A 136 -3.42 -8.00 -4.70
C LEU A 136 -4.76 -7.29 -4.48
N PHE A 137 -4.85 -6.03 -4.93
CA PHE A 137 -6.14 -5.35 -5.05
C PHE A 137 -6.62 -5.48 -6.49
N PHE A 138 -7.90 -5.76 -6.67
CA PHE A 138 -8.50 -5.96 -7.99
C PHE A 138 -9.85 -5.27 -8.09
N GLU A 139 -10.33 -5.08 -9.32
CA GLU A 139 -11.66 -4.52 -9.61
C GLU A 139 -12.56 -5.60 -10.24
N GLU A 140 -12.00 -6.50 -11.04
CA GLU A 140 -12.75 -7.56 -11.73
C GLU A 140 -12.31 -8.96 -11.31
N ASP A 141 -11.04 -9.32 -11.53
CA ASP A 141 -10.54 -10.69 -11.36
C ASP A 141 -9.10 -10.71 -10.81
N GLY A 142 -8.98 -10.86 -9.50
CA GLY A 142 -7.68 -10.99 -8.83
C GLY A 142 -6.99 -12.32 -9.10
N VAL A 143 -7.74 -13.37 -9.44
CA VAL A 143 -7.18 -14.71 -9.74
C VAL A 143 -6.44 -14.69 -11.07
N ARG A 144 -6.93 -13.94 -12.04
CA ARG A 144 -6.23 -13.74 -13.33
C ARG A 144 -4.85 -13.11 -13.10
N ASP A 145 -4.76 -12.10 -12.24
CA ASP A 145 -3.49 -11.44 -11.93
C ASP A 145 -2.55 -12.35 -11.14
N LEU A 146 -3.08 -13.15 -10.21
CA LEU A 146 -2.32 -14.17 -9.49
C LEU A 146 -1.76 -15.23 -10.45
N ARG A 147 -2.59 -15.73 -11.38
CA ARG A 147 -2.20 -16.73 -12.38
C ARG A 147 -1.13 -16.19 -13.34
N ALA A 148 -1.25 -14.92 -13.76
CA ALA A 148 -0.24 -14.27 -14.59
C ALA A 148 1.14 -14.19 -13.89
N ARG A 149 1.14 -14.04 -12.56
CA ARG A 149 2.37 -14.02 -11.77
C ARG A 149 2.95 -15.41 -11.56
N TRP A 150 2.10 -16.44 -11.40
CA TRP A 150 2.47 -17.79 -11.07
C TRP A 150 1.90 -18.79 -12.10
N PRO A 151 2.37 -18.73 -13.38
CA PRO A 151 1.71 -19.48 -14.46
C PRO A 151 1.83 -21.00 -14.34
N LYS A 152 2.81 -21.49 -13.56
CA LYS A 152 3.04 -22.92 -13.37
C LYS A 152 2.64 -23.44 -11.98
N ALA A 153 2.17 -22.57 -11.09
CA ALA A 153 1.74 -22.99 -9.76
C ALA A 153 0.35 -23.62 -9.78
N THR A 154 0.11 -24.52 -8.85
CA THR A 154 -1.24 -25.03 -8.53
C THR A 154 -1.92 -24.00 -7.65
N LEU A 155 -3.00 -23.36 -8.15
CA LEU A 155 -3.80 -22.38 -7.42
C LEU A 155 -5.04 -23.05 -6.83
N ILE A 156 -5.22 -22.93 -5.50
CA ILE A 156 -6.36 -23.49 -4.76
C ILE A 156 -7.07 -22.37 -4.00
N GLU A 157 -8.39 -22.25 -4.20
CA GLU A 157 -9.20 -21.33 -3.40
C GLU A 157 -9.50 -21.96 -2.04
N GLU A 158 -8.73 -21.55 -1.05
CA GLU A 158 -8.79 -22.08 0.31
C GLU A 158 -8.24 -21.05 1.28
N ALA A 159 -9.07 -20.60 2.23
CA ALA A 159 -8.64 -19.68 3.28
C ALA A 159 -7.61 -20.33 4.22
N GLN A 160 -6.59 -19.57 4.59
CA GLN A 160 -5.54 -20.00 5.48
C GLN A 160 -5.49 -19.10 6.73
N PRO A 161 -4.94 -19.56 7.86
CA PRO A 161 -4.76 -18.71 9.06
C PRO A 161 -3.98 -17.43 8.76
N SER A 162 -2.98 -17.48 7.87
CA SER A 162 -2.22 -16.31 7.42
C SER A 162 -3.07 -15.28 6.67
N HIS A 163 -4.13 -15.72 5.98
CA HIS A 163 -5.06 -14.81 5.30
C HIS A 163 -5.93 -14.06 6.32
N GLU A 164 -6.32 -14.72 7.41
CA GLU A 164 -7.07 -14.08 8.49
C GLU A 164 -6.20 -13.06 9.24
N GLN A 165 -4.90 -13.36 9.46
CA GLN A 165 -3.96 -12.38 10.02
C GLN A 165 -3.87 -11.12 9.14
N VAL A 166 -3.81 -11.28 7.81
CA VAL A 166 -3.83 -10.15 6.86
C VAL A 166 -5.15 -9.39 6.95
N ARG A 167 -6.29 -10.08 7.01
CA ARG A 167 -7.61 -9.44 7.17
C ARG A 167 -7.67 -8.61 8.45
N ASN A 168 -7.20 -9.15 9.57
CA ASN A 168 -7.13 -8.46 10.85
C ASN A 168 -6.23 -7.23 10.79
N TYR A 169 -5.08 -7.32 10.11
CA TYR A 169 -4.20 -6.18 9.88
C TYR A 169 -4.93 -5.03 9.13
N PHE A 170 -5.70 -5.34 8.09
CA PHE A 170 -6.53 -4.34 7.39
C PHE A 170 -7.66 -3.75 8.25
N ALA A 171 -8.10 -4.48 9.26
CA ALA A 171 -9.11 -4.03 10.22
C ALA A 171 -8.52 -3.28 11.42
N ASN A 172 -7.20 -3.00 11.45
CA ASN A 172 -6.45 -2.43 12.58
C ASN A 172 -6.52 -3.30 13.86
N ILE A 173 -6.69 -4.59 13.70
CA ILE A 173 -6.56 -5.56 14.78
C ILE A 173 -5.12 -6.04 14.80
N ALA A 174 -4.42 -5.82 15.91
CA ALA A 174 -3.03 -6.23 16.05
C ALA A 174 -2.92 -7.75 15.85
N PRO A 175 -2.00 -8.22 14.99
CA PRO A 175 -1.82 -9.65 14.80
C PRO A 175 -1.22 -10.29 16.05
N GLU A 176 -1.69 -11.48 16.41
CA GLU A 176 -1.17 -12.25 17.55
C GLU A 176 0.26 -12.74 17.34
N SER A 177 0.67 -12.83 16.08
CA SER A 177 2.02 -13.24 15.66
C SER A 177 2.44 -12.51 14.40
N LYS A 178 3.74 -12.54 14.09
CA LYS A 178 4.27 -11.93 12.85
C LYS A 178 3.64 -12.54 11.61
N ILE A 179 3.25 -11.70 10.66
CA ILE A 179 2.84 -12.13 9.33
C ILE A 179 4.10 -12.55 8.57
N LYS A 180 4.20 -13.83 8.26
CA LYS A 180 5.30 -14.36 7.45
C LYS A 180 5.05 -14.06 5.98
N LEU A 181 6.04 -13.45 5.32
CA LEU A 181 6.01 -13.18 3.87
C LEU A 181 7.00 -14.11 3.17
N HIS A 182 6.56 -14.74 2.09
CA HIS A 182 7.39 -15.57 1.23
C HIS A 182 7.50 -14.92 -0.16
N LEU A 183 8.55 -14.11 -0.37
CA LEU A 183 8.64 -13.17 -1.47
C LEU A 183 9.46 -13.71 -2.65
N ALA A 184 8.84 -13.70 -3.83
CA ALA A 184 9.52 -13.94 -5.10
C ALA A 184 10.06 -12.62 -5.68
N GLY A 185 11.37 -12.51 -5.78
CA GLY A 185 12.04 -11.35 -6.33
C GLY A 185 13.54 -11.52 -6.41
N THR A 186 14.22 -10.62 -7.12
CA THR A 186 15.66 -10.53 -7.12
C THR A 186 16.18 -10.05 -5.76
N ASN A 187 17.43 -10.31 -5.42
CA ASN A 187 18.05 -9.79 -4.19
C ASN A 187 17.90 -8.26 -4.07
N PHE A 188 17.97 -7.54 -5.17
CA PHE A 188 17.77 -6.09 -5.18
C PHE A 188 16.32 -5.71 -4.84
N GLN A 189 15.34 -6.39 -5.44
CA GLN A 189 13.92 -6.15 -5.14
C GLN A 189 13.60 -6.42 -3.67
N VAL A 190 14.08 -7.55 -3.14
CA VAL A 190 13.87 -7.89 -1.72
C VAL A 190 14.45 -6.82 -0.80
N LYS A 191 15.69 -6.36 -1.03
CA LYS A 191 16.30 -5.25 -0.28
C LYS A 191 15.50 -3.95 -0.37
N VAL A 192 14.94 -3.63 -1.54
CA VAL A 192 14.05 -2.47 -1.69
C VAL A 192 12.79 -2.65 -0.86
N TRP A 193 12.15 -3.82 -0.90
CA TRP A 193 10.94 -4.10 -0.12
C TRP A 193 11.17 -4.10 1.38
N GLU A 194 12.31 -4.61 1.86
CA GLU A 194 12.75 -4.49 3.25
C GLU A 194 12.93 -3.01 3.65
N ALA A 195 13.56 -2.20 2.79
CA ALA A 195 13.71 -0.77 3.05
C ALA A 195 12.36 -0.04 3.13
N LEU A 196 11.34 -0.46 2.35
CA LEU A 196 10.00 0.11 2.46
C LEU A 196 9.36 -0.13 3.83
N LEU A 197 9.58 -1.29 4.44
CA LEU A 197 9.04 -1.62 5.76
C LEU A 197 9.56 -0.69 6.86
N SER A 198 10.68 -0.01 6.65
CA SER A 198 11.20 0.98 7.59
C SER A 198 10.47 2.33 7.56
N ILE A 199 9.56 2.55 6.60
CA ILE A 199 8.76 3.78 6.52
C ILE A 199 7.55 3.63 7.46
N PRO A 200 7.47 4.40 8.57
CA PRO A 200 6.35 4.28 9.52
C PRO A 200 5.00 4.64 8.88
N GLU A 201 3.93 4.15 9.48
CA GLU A 201 2.57 4.54 9.09
C GLU A 201 2.36 6.05 9.24
N GLY A 202 1.64 6.64 8.29
CA GLY A 202 1.44 8.09 8.23
C GLY A 202 2.66 8.90 7.79
N ASN A 203 3.81 8.26 7.54
CA ASN A 203 5.00 8.92 6.98
C ASN A 203 5.16 8.60 5.50
N ILE A 204 5.95 9.40 4.82
CA ILE A 204 6.25 9.22 3.40
C ILE A 204 7.76 9.31 3.14
N SER A 205 8.20 8.74 2.05
CA SER A 205 9.58 8.81 1.57
C SER A 205 9.62 9.10 0.08
N THR A 206 10.80 9.21 -0.49
CA THR A 206 11.01 9.38 -1.92
C THR A 206 11.83 8.24 -2.52
N TYR A 207 11.71 8.02 -3.83
CA TYR A 207 12.55 7.05 -4.54
C TYR A 207 14.04 7.30 -4.35
N GLY A 208 14.45 8.58 -4.27
CA GLY A 208 15.84 8.98 -4.03
C GLY A 208 16.32 8.67 -2.63
N GLU A 209 15.48 8.87 -1.61
CA GLU A 209 15.80 8.54 -0.22
C GLU A 209 15.97 7.04 -0.03
N ILE A 210 15.06 6.23 -0.58
CA ILE A 210 15.22 4.75 -0.56
C ILE A 210 16.51 4.33 -1.28
N ALA A 211 16.80 4.91 -2.44
CA ALA A 211 18.04 4.63 -3.17
C ALA A 211 19.29 4.99 -2.35
N LYS A 212 19.27 6.13 -1.65
CA LYS A 212 20.35 6.58 -0.75
C LYS A 212 20.51 5.65 0.45
N GLN A 213 19.40 5.24 1.07
CA GLN A 213 19.40 4.29 2.20
C GLN A 213 20.06 2.96 1.82
N LEU A 214 19.82 2.49 0.59
CA LEU A 214 20.44 1.27 0.05
C LEU A 214 21.91 1.45 -0.39
N GLY A 215 22.51 2.63 -0.23
CA GLY A 215 23.88 2.94 -0.65
C GLY A 215 24.04 3.22 -2.15
N HIS A 216 22.92 3.40 -2.88
CA HIS A 216 22.90 3.57 -4.34
C HIS A 216 22.13 4.83 -4.78
N PRO A 217 22.57 6.06 -4.40
CA PRO A 217 21.79 7.29 -4.59
C PRO A 217 21.39 7.58 -6.05
N ASN A 218 22.12 7.03 -7.02
CA ASN A 218 21.83 7.24 -8.45
C ASN A 218 20.84 6.21 -9.02
N MET A 219 20.35 5.25 -8.22
CA MET A 219 19.50 4.15 -8.69
C MET A 219 18.00 4.38 -8.46
N SER A 220 17.54 5.63 -8.35
CA SER A 220 16.13 5.95 -8.08
C SER A 220 15.14 5.34 -9.09
N ARG A 221 15.54 5.19 -10.38
CA ARG A 221 14.70 4.53 -11.39
C ARG A 221 14.57 3.03 -11.12
N ALA A 222 15.68 2.35 -10.84
CA ALA A 222 15.67 0.91 -10.54
C ALA A 222 14.88 0.64 -9.24
N VAL A 223 15.04 1.50 -8.22
CA VAL A 223 14.22 1.48 -7.01
C VAL A 223 12.74 1.65 -7.34
N GLY A 224 12.39 2.60 -8.22
CA GLY A 224 11.00 2.80 -8.67
C GLY A 224 10.41 1.56 -9.35
N THR A 225 11.18 0.88 -10.19
CA THR A 225 10.76 -0.39 -10.82
C THR A 225 10.55 -1.47 -9.76
N ALA A 226 11.50 -1.67 -8.84
CA ALA A 226 11.37 -2.65 -7.76
C ALA A 226 10.17 -2.38 -6.84
N ILE A 227 9.88 -1.10 -6.55
CA ILE A 227 8.69 -0.67 -5.80
C ILE A 227 7.40 -1.01 -6.57
N GLY A 228 7.39 -0.79 -7.90
CA GLY A 228 6.26 -1.15 -8.77
C GLY A 228 6.00 -2.66 -8.85
N ASP A 229 7.03 -3.48 -8.66
CA ASP A 229 6.96 -4.95 -8.67
C ASP A 229 6.55 -5.56 -7.33
N ASN A 230 6.32 -4.73 -6.29
CA ASN A 230 5.89 -5.20 -4.98
C ASN A 230 4.72 -6.21 -5.07
N PRO A 231 4.89 -7.45 -4.56
CA PRO A 231 3.84 -8.46 -4.63
C PRO A 231 2.82 -8.36 -3.49
N VAL A 232 3.13 -7.63 -2.42
CA VAL A 232 2.36 -7.63 -1.18
C VAL A 232 1.90 -6.21 -0.88
N GLY A 233 0.75 -5.85 -1.46
CA GLY A 233 0.17 -4.52 -1.32
C GLY A 233 -0.18 -4.16 0.13
N TYR A 234 -0.03 -2.89 0.49
CA TYR A 234 -0.29 -2.30 1.78
C TYR A 234 0.68 -2.72 2.89
N ILE A 235 0.87 -4.02 3.16
CA ILE A 235 1.81 -4.51 4.19
C ILE A 235 3.23 -4.07 3.83
N ILE A 236 3.69 -4.28 2.57
CA ILE A 236 4.90 -3.62 2.08
C ILE A 236 4.47 -2.25 1.54
N PRO A 237 4.79 -1.14 2.24
CA PRO A 237 4.10 0.12 2.05
C PRO A 237 4.64 0.94 0.86
N CYS A 238 4.59 0.36 -0.34
CA CYS A 238 5.01 1.04 -1.58
C CYS A 238 4.15 2.29 -1.89
N HIS A 239 2.96 2.41 -1.31
CA HIS A 239 2.13 3.61 -1.41
C HIS A 239 2.73 4.82 -0.68
N ARG A 240 3.60 4.62 0.33
CA ARG A 240 4.28 5.69 1.10
C ARG A 240 5.42 6.36 0.33
N VAL A 241 5.76 5.89 -0.89
CA VAL A 241 6.85 6.49 -1.69
C VAL A 241 6.29 7.43 -2.74
N LEU A 242 6.77 8.69 -2.73
CA LEU A 242 6.37 9.76 -3.63
C LEU A 242 7.55 10.24 -4.49
N LYS A 243 7.27 11.14 -5.46
CA LYS A 243 8.33 11.87 -6.12
C LYS A 243 8.99 12.85 -5.14
N SER A 244 10.23 13.26 -5.41
CA SER A 244 10.94 14.29 -4.64
C SER A 244 10.23 15.64 -4.60
N THR A 245 9.36 15.91 -5.58
CA THR A 245 8.48 17.08 -5.62
C THR A 245 7.32 17.01 -4.62
N GLY A 246 7.07 15.83 -4.00
CA GLY A 246 5.88 15.55 -3.20
C GLY A 246 4.67 15.10 -4.01
N GLU A 247 4.78 15.02 -5.34
CA GLU A 247 3.70 14.55 -6.18
C GLU A 247 3.49 13.04 -6.02
N ILE A 248 2.22 12.63 -6.00
CA ILE A 248 1.84 11.22 -5.99
C ILE A 248 2.11 10.64 -7.37
N SER A 249 3.02 9.68 -7.42
CA SER A 249 3.38 8.94 -8.65
C SER A 249 2.48 7.73 -8.86
N GLY A 250 2.74 6.99 -9.94
CA GLY A 250 2.03 5.76 -10.28
C GLY A 250 1.96 4.75 -9.13
N TYR A 251 0.98 3.87 -9.19
CA TYR A 251 0.76 2.80 -8.25
C TYR A 251 0.22 1.57 -8.99
N ARG A 252 0.73 0.37 -8.66
CA ARG A 252 0.36 -0.86 -9.36
C ARG A 252 -1.15 -1.10 -9.39
N TRP A 253 -1.81 -0.81 -8.27
CA TRP A 253 -3.25 -1.04 -8.09
C TRP A 253 -4.09 0.24 -8.24
N GLY A 254 -3.57 1.22 -8.98
CA GLY A 254 -4.28 2.47 -9.27
C GLY A 254 -3.94 3.61 -8.31
N VAL A 255 -3.70 4.79 -8.90
CA VAL A 255 -3.37 6.01 -8.14
C VAL A 255 -4.48 6.43 -7.16
N PRO A 256 -5.78 6.28 -7.46
CA PRO A 256 -6.84 6.56 -6.50
C PRO A 256 -6.71 5.75 -5.21
N ARG A 257 -6.39 4.47 -5.31
CA ARG A 257 -6.18 3.59 -4.13
C ARG A 257 -4.99 4.03 -3.29
N LYS A 258 -3.87 4.42 -3.92
CA LYS A 258 -2.72 4.98 -3.23
C LYS A 258 -3.10 6.24 -2.43
N ARG A 259 -3.91 7.11 -3.01
CA ARG A 259 -4.40 8.33 -2.35
C ARG A 259 -5.25 8.02 -1.12
N VAL A 260 -6.16 7.04 -1.24
CA VAL A 260 -7.00 6.61 -0.11
C VAL A 260 -6.13 6.06 1.03
N MET A 261 -5.13 5.23 0.71
CA MET A 261 -4.21 4.68 1.71
C MET A 261 -3.44 5.78 2.43
N LEU A 262 -2.84 6.72 1.68
CA LEU A 262 -2.08 7.85 2.26
C LEU A 262 -2.94 8.74 3.15
N ALA A 263 -4.16 9.08 2.70
CA ALA A 263 -5.06 9.92 3.49
C ALA A 263 -5.56 9.21 4.76
N TYR A 264 -5.81 7.91 4.67
CA TYR A 264 -6.19 7.10 5.82
C TYR A 264 -5.07 7.06 6.87
N GLU A 265 -3.84 6.78 6.47
CA GLU A 265 -2.70 6.74 7.39
C GLU A 265 -2.38 8.12 7.99
N ALA A 266 -2.52 9.19 7.20
CA ALA A 266 -2.34 10.55 7.69
C ALA A 266 -3.37 10.91 8.78
N MET A 267 -4.61 10.45 8.64
CA MET A 267 -5.64 10.62 9.68
C MET A 267 -5.25 9.89 10.97
N GLN A 268 -4.86 8.62 10.87
CA GLN A 268 -4.47 7.83 12.06
C GLN A 268 -3.30 8.48 12.81
N ARG A 269 -2.36 9.06 12.06
CA ARG A 269 -1.24 9.80 12.65
C ARG A 269 -1.68 11.07 13.39
N ASP A 270 -2.63 11.84 12.82
CA ASP A 270 -3.10 13.10 13.42
C ASP A 270 -4.01 12.87 14.64
N GLU A 271 -4.55 11.65 14.82
CA GLU A 271 -5.39 11.24 15.95
C GLU A 271 -4.57 10.58 17.10
N ALA A 272 -3.34 10.14 16.83
CA ALA A 272 -2.45 9.48 17.80
C ALA A 272 -1.58 10.49 18.57
#